data_66785efaf69c00956567188db696ec23
#
_entry.id   66785efaf69c00956567188db696ec23
#
_cell.length_a   1.000
_cell.length_b   1.000
_cell.length_c   1.000
_cell.angle_alpha   90.00
_cell.angle_beta   90.00
_cell.angle_gamma   90.00
#
_symmetry.space_group_name_H-M   'P 1'
#
loop_
_entity.id
_entity.type
_entity.pdbx_description
1 polymer ?
#
loop_
_entity_poly.entity_id
_entity_poly.type
_entity_poly.pdbx_seq_one_letter_code
_entity_poly.pdbx_strand_id
1 'polypeptide(L)'
;MKFAAATLVLFFSLTSMAQEATVDVTLNPMGDFKGKTSDVKGNATVKGDEVSATNIVVNLKNLKTGVELRDKHTQKYLDTGKFPEAVLLSAKGKGGKGTGRIRIRGVEKDISGTYKVEGKTLKAQFDLNIADFGIKDINYMGVGVEDKITLNVSVPVK
;
A
#
# COMPACT_ATOMS: atom_id res chain seq x y z
N MET A 1 32.06 -46.92 -24.99
CA MET A 1 31.63 -46.22 -23.76
C MET A 1 30.96 -44.92 -24.12
N LYS A 2 29.64 -44.80 -23.94
CA LYS A 2 28.88 -43.60 -24.22
C LYS A 2 28.70 -42.85 -22.91
N PHE A 3 29.32 -41.69 -22.74
CA PHE A 3 29.07 -40.79 -21.62
C PHE A 3 27.82 -39.98 -21.92
N ALA A 4 26.75 -40.25 -21.14
CA ALA A 4 25.57 -39.43 -21.17
C ALA A 4 25.82 -38.18 -20.29
N ALA A 5 25.91 -37.02 -20.90
CA ALA A 5 25.94 -35.74 -20.18
C ALA A 5 24.55 -35.43 -19.70
N ALA A 6 24.31 -35.55 -18.39
CA ALA A 6 23.07 -35.07 -17.76
C ALA A 6 23.14 -33.55 -17.62
N THR A 7 22.42 -32.85 -18.49
CA THR A 7 22.24 -31.40 -18.38
C THR A 7 21.29 -31.11 -17.23
N LEU A 8 21.84 -30.64 -16.09
CA LEU A 8 21.08 -30.17 -14.96
C LEU A 8 20.47 -28.80 -15.30
N VAL A 9 19.20 -28.78 -15.68
CA VAL A 9 18.45 -27.52 -15.87
C VAL A 9 18.08 -26.99 -14.48
N LEU A 10 18.82 -25.96 -14.04
CA LEU A 10 18.47 -25.21 -12.85
C LEU A 10 17.27 -24.33 -13.19
N PHE A 11 16.08 -24.71 -12.74
CA PHE A 11 14.93 -23.82 -12.72
C PHE A 11 15.13 -22.75 -11.65
N PHE A 12 15.60 -21.59 -12.05
CA PHE A 12 15.49 -20.41 -11.20
C PHE A 12 14.02 -20.00 -11.14
N SER A 13 13.36 -20.38 -10.07
CA SER A 13 12.05 -19.83 -9.72
C SER A 13 12.26 -18.35 -9.40
N LEU A 14 11.95 -17.47 -10.35
CA LEU A 14 11.79 -16.04 -10.12
C LEU A 14 10.57 -15.88 -9.20
N THR A 15 10.81 -15.89 -7.89
CA THR A 15 9.79 -15.45 -6.94
C THR A 15 9.52 -13.97 -7.22
N SER A 16 8.45 -13.71 -7.97
CA SER A 16 7.93 -12.37 -8.15
C SER A 16 7.59 -11.84 -6.76
N MET A 17 8.34 -10.85 -6.33
CA MET A 17 8.09 -10.13 -5.08
C MET A 17 6.80 -9.36 -5.26
N ALA A 18 5.71 -9.82 -4.65
CA ALA A 18 4.42 -9.17 -4.76
C ALA A 18 4.45 -7.81 -4.06
N GLN A 19 4.45 -6.75 -4.87
CA GLN A 19 4.16 -5.41 -4.40
C GLN A 19 2.66 -5.26 -4.28
N GLU A 20 2.19 -4.80 -3.13
CA GLU A 20 0.77 -4.69 -2.83
C GLU A 20 0.50 -3.55 -1.86
N ALA A 21 -0.61 -2.86 -2.07
CA ALA A 21 -1.17 -1.96 -1.09
C ALA A 21 -2.63 -2.34 -0.83
N THR A 22 -3.01 -2.37 0.44
CA THR A 22 -4.40 -2.57 0.86
C THR A 22 -4.84 -1.46 1.80
N VAL A 23 -6.12 -1.15 1.76
CA VAL A 23 -6.78 -0.24 2.69
C VAL A 23 -7.93 -0.95 3.36
N ASP A 24 -7.95 -0.92 4.70
CA ASP A 24 -9.07 -1.40 5.50
C ASP A 24 -9.94 -0.21 5.90
N VAL A 25 -11.23 -0.28 5.57
CA VAL A 25 -12.20 0.80 5.74
C VAL A 25 -13.38 0.29 6.56
N THR A 26 -13.71 0.99 7.64
CA THR A 26 -14.89 0.73 8.49
C THR A 26 -16.07 1.57 8.03
N LEU A 27 -17.22 0.94 7.91
CA LEU A 27 -18.48 1.58 7.55
C LEU A 27 -19.27 1.97 8.80
N ASN A 28 -20.02 3.05 8.72
CA ASN A 28 -20.90 3.52 9.77
C ASN A 28 -22.36 3.51 9.25
N PRO A 29 -23.32 2.85 9.90
CA PRO A 29 -23.25 2.31 11.27
C PRO A 29 -22.62 0.94 11.42
N MET A 30 -22.40 0.16 10.36
CA MET A 30 -21.88 -1.20 10.51
C MET A 30 -21.29 -1.76 9.21
N GLY A 31 -20.22 -2.52 9.35
CA GLY A 31 -19.56 -3.23 8.27
C GLY A 31 -18.13 -2.72 8.03
N ASP A 32 -17.46 -3.37 7.11
CA ASP A 32 -16.13 -3.01 6.66
C ASP A 32 -15.93 -3.45 5.21
N PHE A 33 -14.90 -2.97 4.57
CA PHE A 33 -14.40 -3.49 3.31
C PHE A 33 -12.91 -3.24 3.17
N LYS A 34 -12.30 -3.97 2.25
CA LYS A 34 -10.89 -3.82 1.91
C LYS A 34 -10.76 -3.39 0.45
N GLY A 35 -9.98 -2.34 0.23
CA GLY A 35 -9.48 -2.00 -1.09
C GLY A 35 -8.08 -2.57 -1.30
N LYS A 36 -7.75 -2.98 -2.52
CA LYS A 36 -6.48 -3.61 -2.87
C LYS A 36 -5.99 -3.18 -4.23
N THR A 37 -4.68 -2.97 -4.36
CA THR A 37 -3.99 -2.80 -5.64
C THR A 37 -2.61 -3.45 -5.61
N SER A 38 -2.20 -4.04 -6.71
CA SER A 38 -0.83 -4.50 -6.95
C SER A 38 0.00 -3.50 -7.76
N ASP A 39 -0.60 -2.39 -8.20
CA ASP A 39 0.10 -1.34 -8.92
C ASP A 39 0.83 -0.41 -7.93
N VAL A 40 1.90 -0.94 -7.37
CA VAL A 40 2.78 -0.29 -6.41
C VAL A 40 4.18 -0.28 -7.00
N LYS A 41 4.87 0.86 -6.91
CA LYS A 41 6.24 1.03 -7.41
C LYS A 41 7.14 1.54 -6.29
N GLY A 42 8.38 1.09 -6.30
CA GLY A 42 9.39 1.50 -5.34
C GLY A 42 9.92 0.32 -4.54
N ASN A 43 10.86 0.60 -3.67
CA ASN A 43 11.49 -0.39 -2.79
C ASN A 43 11.94 0.25 -1.48
N ALA A 44 12.17 -0.59 -0.48
CA ALA A 44 12.80 -0.20 0.76
C ALA A 44 14.27 -0.62 0.78
N THR A 45 15.05 0.04 1.61
CA THR A 45 16.45 -0.29 1.89
C THR A 45 16.59 -0.65 3.36
N VAL A 46 17.34 -1.72 3.65
CA VAL A 46 17.66 -2.14 5.01
C VAL A 46 19.17 -1.97 5.24
N LYS A 47 19.53 -1.28 6.32
CA LYS A 47 20.92 -1.12 6.75
C LYS A 47 21.00 -1.42 8.25
N GLY A 48 21.48 -2.62 8.60
CA GLY A 48 21.47 -3.09 9.98
C GLY A 48 20.04 -3.22 10.51
N ASP A 49 19.72 -2.50 11.58
CA ASP A 49 18.40 -2.46 12.21
C ASP A 49 17.52 -1.28 11.71
N GLU A 50 18.01 -0.51 10.76
CA GLU A 50 17.29 0.63 10.18
C GLU A 50 16.73 0.29 8.81
N VAL A 51 15.53 0.79 8.53
CA VAL A 51 14.88 0.72 7.23
C VAL A 51 14.61 2.12 6.71
N SER A 52 14.65 2.28 5.41
CA SER A 52 14.25 3.53 4.75
C SER A 52 13.55 3.25 3.43
N ALA A 53 12.71 4.17 3.02
CA ALA A 53 12.07 4.15 1.72
C ALA A 53 11.85 5.58 1.22
N THR A 54 11.88 5.77 -0.09
CA THR A 54 11.55 7.04 -0.75
C THR A 54 10.75 6.75 -2.01
N ASN A 55 9.79 7.63 -2.31
CA ASN A 55 9.00 7.55 -3.54
C ASN A 55 8.35 6.17 -3.77
N ILE A 56 7.68 5.63 -2.75
CA ILE A 56 6.77 4.51 -2.95
C ILE A 56 5.49 5.05 -3.54
N VAL A 57 5.15 4.65 -4.75
CA VAL A 57 3.99 5.14 -5.50
C VAL A 57 2.94 4.06 -5.60
N VAL A 58 1.72 4.38 -5.21
CA VAL A 58 0.54 3.51 -5.31
C VAL A 58 -0.44 4.12 -6.31
N ASN A 59 -0.77 3.40 -7.38
CA ASN A 59 -1.76 3.84 -8.35
C ASN A 59 -3.18 3.58 -7.83
N LEU A 60 -3.89 4.66 -7.51
CA LEU A 60 -5.24 4.62 -6.94
C LEU A 60 -6.32 4.28 -7.97
N LYS A 61 -6.07 4.48 -9.27
CA LYS A 61 -7.02 4.09 -10.34
C LYS A 61 -7.23 2.58 -10.40
N ASN A 62 -6.23 1.82 -9.97
CA ASN A 62 -6.27 0.35 -9.97
C ASN A 62 -6.67 -0.24 -8.61
N LEU A 63 -7.09 0.60 -7.66
CA LEU A 63 -7.62 0.14 -6.38
C LEU A 63 -8.99 -0.51 -6.58
N LYS A 64 -9.13 -1.75 -6.11
CA LYS A 64 -10.34 -2.57 -6.22
C LYS A 64 -10.86 -2.99 -4.85
N THR A 65 -12.17 -2.91 -4.68
CA THR A 65 -12.87 -3.27 -3.44
C THR A 65 -13.69 -4.57 -3.58
N GLY A 66 -13.68 -5.17 -4.77
CA GLY A 66 -14.50 -6.34 -5.09
C GLY A 66 -15.93 -6.02 -5.51
N VAL A 67 -16.35 -4.75 -5.45
CA VAL A 67 -17.68 -4.30 -5.88
C VAL A 67 -17.51 -3.11 -6.82
N GLU A 68 -17.93 -3.24 -8.06
CA GLU A 68 -17.71 -2.24 -9.11
C GLU A 68 -18.28 -0.85 -8.76
N LEU A 69 -19.50 -0.82 -8.20
CA LEU A 69 -20.11 0.44 -7.78
C LEU A 69 -19.29 1.14 -6.67
N ARG A 70 -18.77 0.36 -5.72
CA ARG A 70 -17.90 0.87 -4.66
C ARG A 70 -16.57 1.37 -5.22
N ASP A 71 -16.01 0.67 -6.21
CA ASP A 71 -14.80 1.12 -6.91
C ASP A 71 -15.00 2.49 -7.53
N LYS A 72 -16.11 2.71 -8.22
CA LYS A 72 -16.46 4.00 -8.83
C LYS A 72 -16.62 5.10 -7.79
N HIS A 73 -17.27 4.83 -6.66
CA HIS A 73 -17.41 5.78 -5.55
C HIS A 73 -16.06 6.10 -4.91
N THR A 74 -15.25 5.09 -4.65
CA THR A 74 -13.89 5.26 -4.09
C THR A 74 -13.04 6.14 -4.99
N GLN A 75 -13.03 5.91 -6.30
CA GLN A 75 -12.30 6.73 -7.25
C GLN A 75 -12.79 8.19 -7.29
N LYS A 76 -14.10 8.39 -7.16
CA LYS A 76 -14.69 9.74 -7.09
C LYS A 76 -14.25 10.49 -5.84
N TYR A 77 -14.32 9.88 -4.66
CA TYR A 77 -13.91 10.51 -3.40
C TYR A 77 -12.39 10.75 -3.34
N LEU A 78 -11.59 9.86 -3.90
CA LEU A 78 -10.14 10.04 -4.04
C LEU A 78 -9.77 11.04 -5.14
N ASP A 79 -10.72 11.42 -6.01
CA ASP A 79 -10.50 12.28 -7.17
C ASP A 79 -9.34 11.76 -8.05
N THR A 80 -9.39 10.47 -8.39
CA THR A 80 -8.30 9.81 -9.12
C THR A 80 -8.09 10.33 -10.54
N GLY A 81 -9.05 11.05 -11.08
CA GLY A 81 -8.89 11.78 -12.36
C GLY A 81 -7.83 12.87 -12.26
N LYS A 82 -7.78 13.58 -11.13
CA LYS A 82 -6.84 14.65 -10.86
C LYS A 82 -5.61 14.18 -10.05
N PHE A 83 -5.84 13.26 -9.12
CA PHE A 83 -4.82 12.72 -8.20
C PHE A 83 -4.76 11.20 -8.32
N PRO A 84 -4.15 10.66 -9.37
CA PRO A 84 -4.17 9.22 -9.65
C PRO A 84 -3.31 8.39 -8.69
N GLU A 85 -2.46 9.03 -7.88
CA GLU A 85 -1.45 8.36 -7.09
C GLU A 85 -1.45 8.83 -5.63
N ALA A 86 -1.20 7.90 -4.72
CA ALA A 86 -0.70 8.17 -3.38
C ALA A 86 0.81 7.92 -3.35
N VAL A 87 1.57 8.80 -2.71
CA VAL A 87 3.03 8.72 -2.69
C VAL A 87 3.54 8.79 -1.26
N LEU A 88 4.25 7.76 -0.82
CA LEU A 88 5.10 7.84 0.36
C LEU A 88 6.40 8.53 -0.06
N LEU A 89 6.53 9.81 0.27
CA LEU A 89 7.66 10.65 -0.13
C LEU A 89 8.96 10.21 0.53
N SER A 90 8.88 9.90 1.82
CA SER A 90 10.00 9.38 2.61
C SER A 90 9.49 8.60 3.80
N ALA A 91 10.26 7.63 4.25
CA ALA A 91 10.02 6.91 5.49
C ALA A 91 11.35 6.41 6.07
N LYS A 92 11.39 6.34 7.38
CA LYS A 92 12.49 5.74 8.15
C LYS A 92 11.92 4.95 9.30
N GLY A 93 12.58 3.84 9.65
CA GLY A 93 12.16 3.03 10.77
C GLY A 93 13.31 2.31 11.44
N LYS A 94 13.10 1.96 12.71
CA LYS A 94 14.00 1.18 13.53
C LYS A 94 13.21 0.41 14.57
N GLY A 95 13.60 -0.85 14.82
CA GLY A 95 12.95 -1.66 15.85
C GLY A 95 11.46 -1.94 15.61
N GLY A 96 11.03 -2.03 14.34
CA GLY A 96 9.65 -2.33 13.98
C GLY A 96 8.70 -1.12 14.00
N LYS A 97 9.19 0.07 14.34
CA LYS A 97 8.44 1.32 14.33
C LYS A 97 9.04 2.29 13.32
N GLY A 98 8.21 3.06 12.64
CA GLY A 98 8.66 4.00 11.64
C GLY A 98 7.81 5.25 11.55
N THR A 99 8.39 6.26 10.92
CA THR A 99 7.74 7.53 10.58
C THR A 99 7.98 7.83 9.12
N GLY A 100 7.11 8.61 8.53
CA GLY A 100 7.25 9.02 7.15
C GLY A 100 6.38 10.20 6.79
N ARG A 101 6.43 10.58 5.52
CA ARG A 101 5.61 11.64 4.95
C ARG A 101 4.90 11.11 3.71
N ILE A 102 3.58 11.23 3.69
CA ILE A 102 2.73 10.74 2.61
C ILE A 102 2.00 11.90 1.93
N ARG A 103 1.78 11.79 0.62
CA ARG A 103 0.95 12.71 -0.15
C ARG A 103 -0.22 11.96 -0.76
N ILE A 104 -1.43 12.44 -0.46
CA ILE A 104 -2.70 11.94 -1.02
C ILE A 104 -3.54 13.16 -1.41
N ARG A 105 -4.13 13.16 -2.60
CA ARG A 105 -4.91 14.28 -3.13
C ARG A 105 -4.19 15.64 -3.07
N GLY A 106 -2.87 15.64 -3.30
CA GLY A 106 -2.05 16.84 -3.23
C GLY A 106 -1.75 17.34 -1.81
N VAL A 107 -2.26 16.70 -0.78
CA VAL A 107 -2.02 17.05 0.64
C VAL A 107 -0.95 16.15 1.22
N GLU A 108 0.04 16.75 1.87
CA GLU A 108 1.12 16.03 2.54
C GLU A 108 0.90 16.00 4.05
N LYS A 109 1.09 14.82 4.65
CA LYS A 109 1.00 14.60 6.10
C LYS A 109 2.13 13.71 6.59
N ASP A 110 2.56 13.97 7.80
CA ASP A 110 3.44 13.06 8.52
C ASP A 110 2.62 11.88 9.07
N ILE A 111 3.22 10.70 9.00
CA ILE A 111 2.61 9.45 9.44
C ILE A 111 3.55 8.70 10.34
N SER A 112 2.99 7.84 11.17
CA SER A 112 3.73 6.87 11.97
C SER A 112 3.04 5.51 11.90
N GLY A 113 3.81 4.45 12.06
CA GLY A 113 3.27 3.10 11.98
C GLY A 113 4.29 2.05 12.40
N THR A 114 3.97 0.83 12.06
CA THR A 114 4.80 -0.34 12.32
C THR A 114 5.22 -0.99 11.01
N TYR A 115 6.32 -1.70 11.05
CA TYR A 115 6.78 -2.50 9.92
C TYR A 115 7.44 -3.78 10.38
N LYS A 116 7.55 -4.71 9.47
CA LYS A 116 8.37 -5.91 9.59
C LYS A 116 9.02 -6.25 8.26
N VAL A 117 10.17 -6.87 8.32
CA VAL A 117 10.87 -7.40 7.16
C VAL A 117 10.75 -8.92 7.19
N GLU A 118 10.17 -9.49 6.16
CA GLU A 118 10.01 -10.93 5.98
C GLU A 118 10.75 -11.35 4.69
N GLY A 119 11.90 -12.00 4.83
CA GLY A 119 12.75 -12.31 3.68
C GLY A 119 13.21 -11.05 2.96
N LYS A 120 12.84 -10.91 1.70
CA LYS A 120 13.15 -9.73 0.86
C LYS A 120 11.96 -8.78 0.70
N THR A 121 11.01 -8.82 1.60
CA THR A 121 9.80 -7.97 1.56
C THR A 121 9.68 -7.18 2.86
N LEU A 122 9.50 -5.88 2.75
CA LEU A 122 9.11 -5.02 3.86
C LEU A 122 7.59 -4.86 3.82
N LYS A 123 6.93 -5.11 4.95
CA LYS A 123 5.49 -4.91 5.16
C LYS A 123 5.30 -3.82 6.21
N ALA A 124 4.63 -2.75 5.84
CA ALA A 124 4.33 -1.62 6.70
C ALA A 124 2.82 -1.47 6.90
N GLN A 125 2.43 -1.06 8.09
CA GLN A 125 1.05 -0.75 8.46
C GLN A 125 1.01 0.59 9.19
N PHE A 126 0.06 1.45 8.80
CA PHE A 126 -0.16 2.73 9.44
C PHE A 126 -1.61 3.18 9.28
N ASP A 127 -2.07 3.95 10.26
CA ASP A 127 -3.41 4.53 10.27
C ASP A 127 -3.38 5.95 9.71
N LEU A 128 -4.42 6.32 8.97
CA LEU A 128 -4.66 7.66 8.47
C LEU A 128 -6.04 8.14 8.88
N ASN A 129 -6.16 9.46 9.07
CA ASN A 129 -7.45 10.13 9.08
C ASN A 129 -7.70 10.73 7.69
N ILE A 130 -8.69 10.21 6.97
CA ILE A 130 -8.98 10.64 5.60
C ILE A 130 -9.45 12.09 5.50
N ALA A 131 -10.04 12.63 6.57
CA ALA A 131 -10.46 14.02 6.63
C ALA A 131 -9.27 14.99 6.53
N ASP A 132 -8.08 14.59 6.97
CA ASP A 132 -6.84 15.36 6.85
C ASP A 132 -6.43 15.59 5.38
N PHE A 133 -6.90 14.74 4.48
CA PHE A 133 -6.65 14.82 3.03
C PHE A 133 -7.84 15.43 2.27
N GLY A 134 -8.80 16.02 2.98
CA GLY A 134 -9.98 16.63 2.37
C GLY A 134 -11.02 15.62 1.88
N ILE A 135 -10.93 14.36 2.31
CA ILE A 135 -11.93 13.32 2.01
C ILE A 135 -12.95 13.32 3.15
N LYS A 136 -14.12 13.90 2.90
CA LYS A 136 -15.17 14.13 3.89
C LYS A 136 -16.54 13.76 3.36
N ASP A 137 -17.50 13.64 4.28
CA ASP A 137 -18.92 13.49 3.97
C ASP A 137 -19.21 12.30 3.04
N ILE A 138 -18.44 11.22 3.19
CA ILE A 138 -18.70 9.99 2.44
C ILE A 138 -19.99 9.38 2.96
N ASN A 139 -21.01 9.41 2.13
CA ASN A 139 -22.28 8.78 2.43
C ASN A 139 -22.92 8.23 1.15
N TYR A 140 -23.40 7.00 1.23
CA TYR A 140 -24.17 6.38 0.18
C TYR A 140 -25.38 5.66 0.79
N MET A 141 -26.59 6.18 0.53
CA MET A 141 -27.84 5.61 1.01
C MET A 141 -27.88 5.41 2.55
N GLY A 142 -27.33 6.37 3.29
CA GLY A 142 -27.29 6.33 4.76
C GLY A 142 -26.11 5.55 5.35
N VAL A 143 -25.23 5.01 4.51
CA VAL A 143 -23.99 4.34 4.96
C VAL A 143 -22.81 5.27 4.74
N GLY A 144 -22.11 5.61 5.81
CA GLY A 144 -20.90 6.42 5.80
C GLY A 144 -19.63 5.59 5.93
N VAL A 145 -18.50 6.27 5.90
CA VAL A 145 -17.16 5.71 6.14
C VAL A 145 -16.58 6.39 7.37
N GLU A 146 -15.96 5.63 8.26
CA GLU A 146 -15.21 6.22 9.36
C GLU A 146 -13.96 6.95 8.83
N ASP A 147 -13.61 8.06 9.48
CA ASP A 147 -12.47 8.88 9.06
C ASP A 147 -11.15 8.16 9.19
N LYS A 148 -11.05 7.24 10.16
CA LYS A 148 -9.84 6.43 10.37
C LYS A 148 -9.83 5.22 9.45
N ILE A 149 -8.77 5.10 8.66
CA ILE A 149 -8.48 3.94 7.81
C ILE A 149 -7.12 3.35 8.15
N THR A 150 -6.94 2.07 7.89
CA THR A 150 -5.65 1.39 8.02
C THR A 150 -5.09 1.05 6.66
N LEU A 151 -3.86 1.45 6.40
CA LEU A 151 -3.12 1.14 5.19
C LEU A 151 -2.06 0.08 5.47
N ASN A 152 -1.96 -0.88 4.56
CA ASN A 152 -0.91 -1.89 4.55
C ASN A 152 -0.20 -1.85 3.20
N VAL A 153 1.11 -1.79 3.22
CA VAL A 153 1.93 -1.72 2.00
C VAL A 153 3.05 -2.74 2.08
N SER A 154 3.22 -3.51 1.01
CA SER A 154 4.30 -4.48 0.85
C SER A 154 5.18 -4.07 -0.31
N VAL A 155 6.47 -3.93 -0.10
CA VAL A 155 7.47 -3.59 -1.11
C VAL A 155 8.71 -4.45 -0.98
N PRO A 156 9.46 -4.68 -2.08
CA PRO A 156 10.72 -5.39 -2.02
C PRO A 156 11.78 -4.59 -1.27
N VAL A 157 12.68 -5.31 -0.63
CA VAL A 157 13.91 -4.77 -0.03
C VAL A 157 15.06 -4.94 -1.03
N LYS A 158 15.81 -3.89 -1.23
CA LYS A 158 17.04 -3.86 -2.03
C LYS A 158 18.24 -3.45 -1.18
#